data_3267b10bbc401c6a2585d96be3b4e1e6
#
_entry.id   3267b10bbc401c6a2585d96be3b4e1e6
#
_cell.length_a   1.000
_cell.length_b   1.000
_cell.length_c   1.000
_cell.angle_alpha   90.00
_cell.angle_beta   90.00
_cell.angle_gamma   90.00
#
_symmetry.space_group_name_H-M   'P 1'
#
loop_
_entity.id
_entity.type
_entity.pdbx_description
1 polymer ?
#
loop_
_entity_poly.entity_id
_entity_poly.type
_entity_poly.pdbx_seq_one_letter_code
_entity_poly.pdbx_strand_id
1 'polypeptide(L)'
;MKDSEMIELCLSIACKAHKGQIDKVGLPVILHPIHVGEMGNSTEEICVGFLHDTIEDTDMTYDKLLSLGVRKDIADSVCVLTHKKGVPYFDYIQSIIDSKDMVAIQVKINDLHHNLSRAKKYGFQKQYRSEERRV
;
A
#
# COMPACT_ATOMS: atom_id res chain seq x y z
N MET A 1 -6.41 18.27 -12.54
CA MET A 1 -6.90 16.90 -12.71
C MET A 1 -8.03 16.66 -11.73
N LYS A 2 -9.13 16.10 -12.19
CA LYS A 2 -10.26 15.76 -11.33
C LYS A 2 -9.92 14.59 -10.40
N ASP A 3 -10.64 14.50 -9.28
CA ASP A 3 -10.41 13.40 -8.32
C ASP A 3 -10.58 12.02 -8.98
N SER A 4 -11.61 11.85 -9.81
CA SER A 4 -11.81 10.60 -10.54
C SER A 4 -10.65 10.25 -11.44
N GLU A 5 -10.06 11.24 -12.09
CA GLU A 5 -8.89 11.05 -12.95
C GLU A 5 -7.65 10.66 -12.14
N MET A 6 -7.48 11.26 -10.95
CA MET A 6 -6.38 10.89 -10.06
C MET A 6 -6.53 9.45 -9.59
N ILE A 7 -7.73 9.02 -9.24
CA ILE A 7 -8.01 7.63 -8.84
C ILE A 7 -7.67 6.67 -9.98
N GLU A 8 -8.12 6.96 -11.20
CA GLU A 8 -7.82 6.12 -12.37
C GLU A 8 -6.31 6.05 -12.64
N LEU A 9 -5.62 7.17 -12.53
CA LEU A 9 -4.17 7.23 -12.72
C LEU A 9 -3.46 6.34 -11.69
N CYS A 10 -3.80 6.47 -10.42
CA CYS A 10 -3.18 5.69 -9.36
C CYS A 10 -3.45 4.20 -9.51
N LEU A 11 -4.67 3.82 -9.88
CA LEU A 11 -5.00 2.43 -10.18
C LEU A 11 -4.17 1.89 -11.34
N SER A 12 -4.06 2.66 -12.42
CA SER A 12 -3.28 2.27 -13.59
C SER A 12 -1.80 2.08 -13.25
N ILE A 13 -1.23 2.98 -12.45
CA ILE A 13 0.17 2.89 -11.99
C ILE A 13 0.36 1.61 -11.17
N ALA A 14 -0.52 1.35 -10.21
CA ALA A 14 -0.43 0.16 -9.38
C ALA A 14 -0.53 -1.13 -10.19
N CYS A 15 -1.46 -1.20 -11.14
CA CYS A 15 -1.61 -2.36 -12.00
C CYS A 15 -0.36 -2.64 -12.83
N LYS A 16 0.25 -1.60 -13.38
CA LYS A 16 1.49 -1.75 -14.16
C LYS A 16 2.67 -2.13 -13.29
N ALA A 17 2.80 -1.50 -12.12
CA ALA A 17 3.92 -1.73 -11.22
C ALA A 17 3.93 -3.17 -10.69
N HIS A 18 2.78 -3.71 -10.31
CA HIS A 18 2.66 -5.06 -9.76
C HIS A 18 2.43 -6.14 -10.83
N LYS A 19 2.43 -5.78 -12.11
CA LYS A 19 2.14 -6.74 -13.18
C LYS A 19 3.05 -7.96 -13.10
N GLY A 20 2.44 -9.14 -13.11
CA GLY A 20 3.15 -10.40 -13.09
C GLY A 20 3.53 -10.90 -11.71
N GLN A 21 3.34 -10.11 -10.66
CA GLN A 21 3.58 -10.57 -9.31
C GLN A 21 2.42 -11.45 -8.84
N ILE A 22 2.77 -12.59 -8.26
CA ILE A 22 1.81 -13.60 -7.79
C ILE A 22 2.01 -13.80 -6.30
N ASP A 23 0.92 -13.85 -5.55
CA ASP A 23 0.97 -14.08 -4.12
C ASP A 23 1.10 -15.57 -3.77
N LYS A 24 1.09 -15.87 -2.47
CA LYS A 24 1.35 -17.22 -1.97
C LYS A 24 0.25 -18.23 -2.26
N VAL A 25 -0.94 -17.76 -2.63
CA VAL A 25 -2.05 -18.63 -3.03
C VAL A 25 -2.25 -18.67 -4.54
N GLY A 26 -1.31 -18.11 -5.31
CA GLY A 26 -1.32 -18.14 -6.76
C GLY A 26 -2.16 -17.06 -7.43
N LEU A 27 -2.62 -16.06 -6.69
CA LEU A 27 -3.42 -14.96 -7.22
C LEU A 27 -2.54 -13.73 -7.53
N PRO A 28 -2.96 -12.87 -8.47
CA PRO A 28 -2.22 -11.64 -8.74
C PRO A 28 -2.12 -10.75 -7.49
N VAL A 29 -0.92 -10.29 -7.19
CA VAL A 29 -0.66 -9.42 -6.04
C VAL A 29 -1.52 -8.16 -6.06
N ILE A 30 -1.83 -7.64 -7.25
CA ILE A 30 -2.61 -6.40 -7.41
C ILE A 30 -3.98 -6.44 -6.71
N LEU A 31 -4.55 -7.62 -6.49
CA LEU A 31 -5.85 -7.73 -5.81
C LEU A 31 -5.82 -7.12 -4.42
N HIS A 32 -4.71 -7.22 -3.69
CA HIS A 32 -4.59 -6.64 -2.35
C HIS A 32 -4.64 -5.10 -2.37
N PRO A 33 -3.78 -4.40 -3.13
CA PRO A 33 -3.90 -2.93 -3.21
C PRO A 33 -5.26 -2.46 -3.73
N ILE A 34 -5.89 -3.18 -4.65
CA ILE A 34 -7.23 -2.84 -5.11
C ILE A 34 -8.22 -2.85 -3.94
N HIS A 35 -8.21 -3.90 -3.13
CA HIS A 35 -9.09 -3.98 -1.97
C HIS A 35 -8.81 -2.88 -0.95
N VAL A 36 -7.54 -2.60 -0.66
CA VAL A 36 -7.16 -1.55 0.27
C VAL A 36 -7.65 -0.18 -0.22
N GLY A 37 -7.50 0.08 -1.52
CA GLY A 37 -8.02 1.31 -2.13
C GLY A 37 -9.53 1.43 -2.02
N GLU A 38 -10.25 0.32 -2.29
CA GLU A 38 -11.71 0.31 -2.20
C GLU A 38 -12.23 0.56 -0.77
N MET A 39 -11.43 0.28 0.25
CA MET A 39 -11.77 0.56 1.64
C MET A 39 -11.63 2.04 2.01
N GLY A 40 -11.00 2.85 1.15
CA GLY A 40 -10.79 4.27 1.41
C GLY A 40 -12.07 5.08 1.37
N ASN A 41 -12.17 6.10 2.22
CA ASN A 41 -13.32 6.98 2.34
C ASN A 41 -13.08 8.38 1.75
N SER A 42 -11.93 8.59 1.12
CA SER A 42 -11.59 9.84 0.44
C SER A 42 -10.75 9.52 -0.80
N THR A 43 -10.64 10.49 -1.69
CA THR A 43 -9.77 10.36 -2.87
C THR A 43 -8.35 10.01 -2.45
N GLU A 44 -7.82 10.67 -1.43
CA GLU A 44 -6.47 10.44 -0.92
C GLU A 44 -6.31 9.01 -0.40
N GLU A 45 -7.25 8.53 0.41
CA GLU A 45 -7.18 7.17 0.96
C GLU A 45 -7.26 6.11 -0.14
N ILE A 46 -8.11 6.33 -1.14
CA ILE A 46 -8.26 5.42 -2.27
C ILE A 46 -6.94 5.34 -3.06
N CYS A 47 -6.40 6.49 -3.43
CA CYS A 47 -5.17 6.56 -4.22
C CYS A 47 -3.97 5.99 -3.46
N VAL A 48 -3.81 6.37 -2.20
CA VAL A 48 -2.72 5.84 -1.35
C VAL A 48 -2.90 4.34 -1.15
N GLY A 49 -4.13 3.87 -0.98
CA GLY A 49 -4.42 2.43 -0.87
C GLY A 49 -3.95 1.66 -2.08
N PHE A 50 -4.22 2.16 -3.29
CA PHE A 50 -3.76 1.52 -4.52
C PHE A 50 -2.23 1.50 -4.63
N LEU A 51 -1.56 2.55 -4.16
CA LEU A 51 -0.12 2.73 -4.36
C LEU A 51 0.75 2.27 -3.18
N HIS A 52 0.15 1.88 -2.06
CA HIS A 52 0.88 1.75 -0.79
C HIS A 52 2.06 0.77 -0.82
N ASP A 53 2.01 -0.27 -1.65
CA ASP A 53 3.09 -1.27 -1.76
C ASP A 53 4.02 -1.05 -2.96
N THR A 54 3.75 -0.04 -3.80
CA THR A 54 4.50 0.09 -5.07
C THR A 54 5.97 0.40 -4.86
N ILE A 55 6.30 1.33 -3.99
CA ILE A 55 7.71 1.73 -3.76
C ILE A 55 8.47 0.59 -3.07
N GLU A 56 7.82 -0.10 -2.14
CA GLU A 56 8.45 -1.17 -1.38
C GLU A 56 8.71 -2.42 -2.22
N ASP A 57 7.76 -2.81 -3.06
CA ASP A 57 7.73 -4.11 -3.71
C ASP A 57 7.97 -4.09 -5.23
N THR A 58 8.18 -2.91 -5.82
CA THR A 58 8.43 -2.77 -7.26
C THR A 58 9.55 -1.75 -7.49
N ASP A 59 9.84 -1.47 -8.76
CA ASP A 59 10.83 -0.46 -9.15
C ASP A 59 10.31 0.99 -9.05
N MET A 60 9.08 1.16 -8.55
CA MET A 60 8.51 2.49 -8.39
C MET A 60 9.28 3.31 -7.36
N THR A 61 9.40 4.61 -7.61
CA THR A 61 10.02 5.56 -6.69
C THR A 61 9.12 6.76 -6.48
N TYR A 62 9.39 7.51 -5.43
CA TYR A 62 8.70 8.77 -5.15
C TYR A 62 8.76 9.71 -6.36
N ASP A 63 9.96 9.92 -6.91
CA ASP A 63 10.15 10.81 -8.06
C ASP A 63 9.38 10.35 -9.29
N LYS A 64 9.33 9.04 -9.53
CA LYS A 64 8.54 8.49 -10.64
C LYS A 64 7.05 8.73 -10.46
N LEU A 65 6.53 8.58 -9.23
CA LEU A 65 5.13 8.89 -8.95
C LEU A 65 4.81 10.34 -9.32
N LEU A 66 5.64 11.27 -8.88
CA LEU A 66 5.45 12.69 -9.22
C LEU A 66 5.53 12.94 -10.73
N SER A 67 6.50 12.32 -11.39
CA SER A 67 6.66 12.50 -12.85
C SER A 67 5.49 11.95 -13.65
N LEU A 68 4.79 10.95 -13.11
CA LEU A 68 3.61 10.36 -13.75
C LEU A 68 2.33 11.17 -13.49
N GLY A 69 2.41 12.19 -12.65
CA GLY A 69 1.27 13.07 -12.39
C GLY A 69 0.56 12.83 -11.07
N VAL A 70 1.10 11.96 -10.21
CA VAL A 70 0.51 11.72 -8.87
C VAL A 70 0.71 12.97 -8.02
N ARG A 71 -0.35 13.39 -7.33
CA ARG A 71 -0.31 14.54 -6.43
C ARG A 71 0.73 14.32 -5.34
N LYS A 72 1.42 15.40 -4.98
CA LYS A 72 2.51 15.34 -3.99
C LYS A 72 2.02 14.78 -2.64
N ASP A 73 0.86 15.20 -2.16
CA ASP A 73 0.31 14.72 -0.88
C ASP A 73 0.09 13.20 -0.89
N ILE A 74 -0.39 12.66 -2.02
CA ILE A 74 -0.58 11.21 -2.19
C ILE A 74 0.78 10.50 -2.19
N ALA A 75 1.73 10.99 -2.97
CA ALA A 75 3.07 10.40 -3.03
C ALA A 75 3.78 10.46 -1.67
N ASP A 76 3.61 11.55 -0.93
CA ASP A 76 4.16 11.70 0.43
C ASP A 76 3.62 10.61 1.36
N SER A 77 2.32 10.37 1.34
CA SER A 77 1.69 9.34 2.17
C SER A 77 2.16 7.93 1.79
N VAL A 78 2.34 7.67 0.50
CA VAL A 78 2.91 6.38 0.05
C VAL A 78 4.30 6.18 0.64
N CYS A 79 5.13 7.22 0.66
CA CYS A 79 6.46 7.15 1.27
C CYS A 79 6.40 6.86 2.77
N VAL A 80 5.46 7.48 3.48
CA VAL A 80 5.25 7.19 4.92
C VAL A 80 4.98 5.70 5.14
N LEU A 81 4.25 5.08 4.22
CA LEU A 81 3.86 3.66 4.32
C LEU A 81 4.93 2.70 3.81
N THR A 82 5.99 3.18 3.21
CA THR A 82 7.07 2.34 2.69
C THR A 82 7.99 1.92 3.82
N HIS A 83 8.06 0.61 4.07
CA HIS A 83 8.91 0.03 5.10
C HIS A 83 10.34 -0.12 4.56
N LYS A 84 11.27 0.63 5.13
CA LYS A 84 12.68 0.59 4.71
C LYS A 84 13.37 -0.65 5.26
N LYS A 85 14.29 -1.21 4.48
CA LYS A 85 15.09 -2.37 4.89
C LYS A 85 15.85 -2.08 6.19
N GLY A 86 15.88 -3.06 7.08
CA GLY A 86 16.63 -2.98 8.31
C GLY A 86 15.93 -2.27 9.45
N VAL A 87 14.78 -1.64 9.19
CA VAL A 87 13.99 -0.99 10.24
C VAL A 87 13.08 -2.03 10.90
N PRO A 88 13.16 -2.23 12.23
CA PRO A 88 12.24 -3.15 12.91
C PRO A 88 10.78 -2.78 12.67
N TYR A 89 9.93 -3.79 12.56
CA TYR A 89 8.51 -3.56 12.26
C TYR A 89 7.85 -2.61 13.25
N PHE A 90 8.14 -2.77 14.54
CA PHE A 90 7.60 -1.89 15.57
C PHE A 90 7.98 -0.43 15.33
N ASP A 91 9.24 -0.18 14.98
CA ASP A 91 9.73 1.18 14.70
C ASP A 91 9.08 1.75 13.44
N TYR A 92 8.85 0.90 12.44
CA TYR A 92 8.14 1.30 11.23
C TYR A 92 6.70 1.75 11.57
N ILE A 93 5.95 0.95 12.33
CA ILE A 93 4.59 1.32 12.75
C ILE A 93 4.62 2.62 13.56
N GLN A 94 5.58 2.75 14.48
CA GLN A 94 5.72 3.97 15.28
C GLN A 94 5.98 5.19 14.38
N SER A 95 6.79 5.04 13.33
CA SER A 95 7.06 6.13 12.40
C SER A 95 5.82 6.60 11.65
N ILE A 96 4.92 5.67 11.33
CA ILE A 96 3.64 6.03 10.70
C ILE A 96 2.80 6.86 11.65
N ILE A 97 2.70 6.43 12.91
CA ILE A 97 1.95 7.16 13.95
C ILE A 97 2.55 8.54 14.16
N ASP A 98 3.87 8.62 14.30
CA ASP A 98 4.59 9.87 14.55
C ASP A 98 4.51 10.86 13.39
N SER A 99 4.28 10.37 12.17
CA SER A 99 4.13 11.22 10.99
C SER A 99 2.90 12.12 11.09
N LYS A 100 1.92 11.72 11.85
CA LYS A 100 0.59 12.39 11.97
C LYS A 100 -0.13 12.50 10.63
N ASP A 101 0.30 11.72 9.64
CA ASP A 101 -0.37 11.63 8.35
C ASP A 101 -1.61 10.73 8.50
N MET A 102 -2.77 11.34 8.65
CA MET A 102 -4.01 10.62 8.93
C MET A 102 -4.42 9.73 7.74
N VAL A 103 -4.09 10.11 6.53
CA VAL A 103 -4.34 9.28 5.34
C VAL A 103 -3.50 8.02 5.41
N ALA A 104 -2.21 8.14 5.67
CA ALA A 104 -1.31 7.00 5.78
C ALA A 104 -1.73 6.06 6.92
N ILE A 105 -2.09 6.63 8.07
CA ILE A 105 -2.56 5.84 9.23
C ILE A 105 -3.80 5.04 8.87
N GLN A 106 -4.80 5.68 8.25
CA GLN A 106 -6.04 4.98 7.88
C GLN A 106 -5.78 3.89 6.84
N VAL A 107 -4.94 4.18 5.85
CA VAL A 107 -4.60 3.18 4.83
C VAL A 107 -3.86 1.99 5.46
N LYS A 108 -2.97 2.23 6.42
CA LYS A 108 -2.30 1.13 7.13
C LYS A 108 -3.31 0.28 7.91
N ILE A 109 -4.29 0.89 8.54
CA ILE A 109 -5.37 0.16 9.20
C ILE A 109 -6.12 -0.71 8.19
N ASN A 110 -6.47 -0.16 7.04
CA ASN A 110 -7.16 -0.89 5.97
C ASN A 110 -6.30 -2.06 5.45
N ASP A 111 -5.02 -1.82 5.27
CA ASP A 111 -4.04 -2.84 4.86
C ASP A 111 -4.02 -4.01 5.85
N LEU A 112 -3.91 -3.72 7.13
CA LEU A 112 -3.89 -4.74 8.19
C LEU A 112 -5.21 -5.51 8.24
N HIS A 113 -6.33 -4.83 8.11
CA HIS A 113 -7.65 -5.49 8.07
C HIS A 113 -7.76 -6.45 6.89
N HIS A 114 -7.32 -6.04 5.71
CA HIS A 114 -7.38 -6.90 4.54
C HIS A 114 -6.44 -8.11 4.69
N ASN A 115 -5.24 -7.89 5.22
CA ASN A 115 -4.29 -8.98 5.47
C ASN A 115 -4.85 -10.01 6.46
N LEU A 116 -5.49 -9.56 7.53
CA LEU A 116 -6.14 -10.45 8.49
C LEU A 116 -7.29 -11.24 7.84
N SER A 117 -8.10 -10.58 7.03
CA SER A 117 -9.19 -11.21 6.31
C SER A 117 -8.68 -12.31 5.38
N ARG A 118 -7.59 -12.05 4.65
CA ARG A 118 -6.97 -13.03 3.76
C ARG A 118 -6.37 -14.20 4.53
N ALA A 119 -5.69 -13.92 5.63
CA ALA A 119 -5.11 -14.95 6.50
C ALA A 119 -6.20 -15.90 7.01
N LYS A 120 -7.33 -15.36 7.42
CA LYS A 120 -8.50 -16.13 7.84
C LYS A 120 -9.06 -16.98 6.71
N LYS A 121 -9.28 -16.37 5.54
CA LYS A 121 -9.88 -17.00 4.37
C LYS A 121 -9.03 -18.17 3.86
N TYR A 122 -7.71 -17.99 3.81
CA TYR A 122 -6.80 -18.96 3.20
C TYR A 122 -6.03 -19.81 4.20
N GLY A 123 -6.23 -19.58 5.51
CA GLY A 123 -5.60 -20.39 6.56
C GLY A 123 -4.10 -20.18 6.72
N PHE A 124 -3.53 -19.03 6.29
CA PHE A 124 -2.10 -18.79 6.41
C PHE A 124 -1.71 -17.79 7.50
N GLN A 125 -2.38 -17.83 8.65
CA GLN A 125 -2.06 -16.99 9.80
C GLN A 125 -0.60 -17.15 10.25
N LYS A 126 -0.08 -18.35 10.22
CA LYS A 126 1.31 -18.65 10.55
C LYS A 126 2.28 -17.90 9.65
N GLN A 127 1.94 -17.81 8.37
CA GLN A 127 2.73 -17.12 7.36
C GLN A 127 2.65 -15.61 7.53
N TYR A 128 1.49 -15.08 7.85
CA TYR A 128 1.29 -13.69 8.18
C TYR A 128 2.19 -13.26 9.35
N ARG A 129 2.23 -14.06 10.41
CA ARG A 129 3.13 -13.80 11.55
C ARG A 129 4.60 -13.79 11.14
N SER A 130 5.00 -14.66 10.24
CA SER A 130 6.37 -14.69 9.70
C SER A 130 6.71 -13.38 9.00
N GLU A 131 5.79 -12.85 8.24
CA GLU A 131 5.96 -11.57 7.53
C GLU A 131 6.09 -10.41 8.49
N GLU A 132 5.31 -10.37 9.55
CA GLU A 132 5.43 -9.36 10.60
C GLU A 132 6.82 -9.37 11.25
N ARG A 133 7.46 -10.52 11.32
CA ARG A 133 8.77 -10.70 11.94
C ARG A 133 9.93 -10.37 11.02
N ARG A 134 9.71 -10.11 9.76
CA ARG A 134 10.75 -9.82 8.78
C ARG A 134 11.35 -8.44 8.88
N VAL A 135 11.19 -7.78 9.90
CA VAL A 135 11.61 -6.39 10.02
C VAL A 135 13.04 -6.25 10.49
#